data_17f8fa073385a2c0a99fcd85161df32e
#
_entry.id   17f8fa073385a2c0a99fcd85161df32e
#
_cell.length_a   1.000
_cell.length_b   1.000
_cell.length_c   1.000
_cell.angle_alpha   90.00
_cell.angle_beta   90.00
_cell.angle_gamma   90.00
#
_symmetry.space_group_name_H-M   'P 1'
#
loop_
_entity.id
_entity.type
_entity.pdbx_description
1 polymer ?
#
loop_
_entity_poly.entity_id
_entity_poly.type
_entity_poly.pdbx_seq_one_letter_code
_entity_poly.pdbx_strand_id
1 'polypeptide(L)'
;MDVVRKDDVTPDDASNAPLFYGGKVTRQPLVGSPKTDQYNFSLVSFYGGAKNHFHTHTSDQILFATHGVGIVANESEEVEMNAGDTAFIPAGEKHWHVASDGHDFFHISLTRPDSETEMFLPE
;
A
#
# COMPACT_ATOMS: atom_id res chain seq x y z
N MET A 1 -13.81 -7.97 21.50
CA MET A 1 -12.62 -8.42 20.76
C MET A 1 -13.08 -9.04 19.46
N ASP A 2 -12.45 -8.65 18.35
CA ASP A 2 -12.79 -9.18 17.02
C ASP A 2 -11.57 -9.83 16.38
N VAL A 3 -11.81 -10.94 15.69
CA VAL A 3 -10.80 -11.54 14.82
C VAL A 3 -11.30 -11.38 13.39
N VAL A 4 -10.55 -10.67 12.58
CA VAL A 4 -10.85 -10.49 11.15
C VAL A 4 -10.07 -11.54 10.38
N ARG A 5 -10.79 -12.41 9.69
CA ARG A 5 -10.16 -13.40 8.82
C ARG A 5 -10.01 -12.81 7.43
N LYS A 6 -8.80 -12.75 6.94
CA LYS A 6 -8.48 -12.14 5.64
C LYS A 6 -9.37 -12.71 4.52
N ASP A 7 -9.58 -14.01 4.51
CA ASP A 7 -10.33 -14.68 3.45
C ASP A 7 -11.85 -14.41 3.52
N ASP A 8 -12.34 -13.85 4.63
CA ASP A 8 -13.73 -13.41 4.76
C ASP A 8 -13.95 -11.99 4.25
N VAL A 9 -12.87 -11.28 3.92
CA VAL A 9 -12.94 -9.92 3.39
C VAL A 9 -12.76 -9.97 1.87
N THR A 10 -13.84 -9.68 1.14
CA THR A 10 -13.79 -9.68 -0.32
C THR A 10 -12.83 -8.60 -0.81
N PRO A 11 -11.84 -8.96 -1.65
CA PRO A 11 -10.95 -7.96 -2.22
C PRO A 11 -11.69 -7.00 -3.16
N ASP A 12 -11.42 -5.71 -3.00
CA ASP A 12 -11.85 -4.68 -3.94
C ASP A 12 -10.78 -4.53 -5.02
N ASP A 13 -11.19 -4.51 -6.29
CA ASP A 13 -10.28 -4.23 -7.40
C ASP A 13 -10.02 -2.73 -7.50
N ALA A 14 -8.80 -2.32 -7.23
CA ALA A 14 -8.35 -0.93 -7.28
C ALA A 14 -7.52 -0.61 -8.52
N SER A 15 -7.38 -1.55 -9.47
CA SER A 15 -6.48 -1.43 -10.62
C SER A 15 -6.73 -0.19 -11.47
N ASN A 16 -7.97 0.28 -11.54
CA ASN A 16 -8.37 1.44 -12.36
C ASN A 16 -8.30 2.77 -11.61
N ALA A 17 -7.94 2.77 -10.34
CA ALA A 17 -7.74 4.02 -9.61
C ALA A 17 -6.53 4.78 -10.19
N PRO A 18 -6.58 6.13 -10.29
CA PRO A 18 -5.53 6.91 -10.94
C PRO A 18 -4.13 6.71 -10.35
N LEU A 19 -4.04 6.31 -9.09
CA LEU A 19 -2.77 6.07 -8.41
C LEU A 19 -2.01 4.87 -9.00
N PHE A 20 -2.71 3.86 -9.53
CA PHE A 20 -2.13 2.57 -9.92
C PHE A 20 -2.00 2.41 -11.42
N TYR A 21 -1.02 1.59 -11.84
CA TYR A 21 -0.80 1.24 -13.24
C TYR A 21 0.04 -0.05 -13.35
N GLY A 22 0.09 -0.62 -14.53
CA GLY A 22 1.02 -1.70 -14.87
C GLY A 22 0.63 -3.10 -14.39
N GLY A 23 -0.57 -3.28 -13.82
CA GLY A 23 -1.02 -4.59 -13.37
C GLY A 23 -2.25 -4.51 -12.48
N LYS A 24 -2.63 -5.67 -11.93
CA LYS A 24 -3.79 -5.78 -11.05
C LYS A 24 -3.42 -5.38 -9.64
N VAL A 25 -4.27 -4.57 -9.01
CA VAL A 25 -4.16 -4.17 -7.59
C VAL A 25 -5.48 -4.46 -6.90
N THR A 26 -5.43 -5.14 -5.76
CA THR A 26 -6.60 -5.35 -4.90
C THR A 26 -6.35 -4.80 -3.51
N ARG A 27 -7.43 -4.43 -2.83
CA ARG A 27 -7.41 -3.96 -1.44
C ARG A 27 -8.40 -4.75 -0.61
N GLN A 28 -7.98 -5.11 0.59
CA GLN A 28 -8.83 -5.73 1.61
C GLN A 28 -8.72 -4.90 2.89
N PRO A 29 -9.66 -3.97 3.16
CA PRO A 29 -9.70 -3.26 4.43
C PRO A 29 -9.97 -4.25 5.56
N LEU A 30 -9.04 -4.40 6.48
CA LEU A 30 -9.14 -5.37 7.58
C LEU A 30 -9.64 -4.71 8.86
N VAL A 31 -9.08 -3.56 9.21
CA VAL A 31 -9.52 -2.76 10.36
C VAL A 31 -9.53 -1.29 9.96
N GLY A 32 -10.62 -0.60 10.25
CA GLY A 32 -10.78 0.82 9.95
C GLY A 32 -12.17 1.31 10.31
N SER A 33 -12.53 2.49 9.79
CA SER A 33 -13.85 3.08 10.00
C SER A 33 -14.97 2.18 9.44
N PRO A 34 -16.11 2.00 10.13
CA PRO A 34 -16.51 2.66 11.38
C PRO A 34 -16.09 1.94 12.67
N LYS A 35 -15.36 0.82 12.57
CA LYS A 35 -14.95 0.03 13.75
C LYS A 35 -14.02 0.81 14.66
N THR A 36 -13.11 1.59 14.09
CA THR A 36 -12.17 2.44 14.82
C THR A 36 -11.89 3.72 14.04
N ASP A 37 -11.56 4.78 14.76
CA ASP A 37 -11.09 6.06 14.21
C ASP A 37 -9.59 6.29 14.47
N GLN A 38 -8.86 5.26 14.90
CA GLN A 38 -7.45 5.38 15.27
C GLN A 38 -6.52 5.11 14.09
N TYR A 39 -6.88 4.18 13.20
CA TYR A 39 -6.05 3.78 12.06
C TYR A 39 -6.88 3.13 10.95
N ASN A 40 -6.28 3.12 9.76
CA ASN A 40 -6.66 2.25 8.65
C ASN A 40 -5.60 1.17 8.49
N PHE A 41 -6.04 -0.08 8.44
CA PHE A 41 -5.18 -1.25 8.33
C PHE A 41 -5.73 -2.13 7.21
N SER A 42 -5.03 -2.15 6.08
CA SER A 42 -5.51 -2.84 4.87
C SER A 42 -4.39 -3.69 4.26
N LEU A 43 -4.78 -4.83 3.70
CA LEU A 43 -3.89 -5.60 2.84
C LEU A 43 -4.04 -5.08 1.41
N VAL A 44 -2.93 -4.66 0.82
CA VAL A 44 -2.86 -4.21 -0.57
C VAL A 44 -2.02 -5.21 -1.34
N SER A 45 -2.59 -5.77 -2.39
CA SER A 45 -1.95 -6.82 -3.18
C SER A 45 -1.68 -6.32 -4.59
N PHE A 46 -0.40 -6.26 -4.95
CA PHE A 46 0.08 -5.90 -6.27
C PHE A 46 0.47 -7.16 -7.01
N TYR A 47 -0.11 -7.38 -8.17
CA TYR A 47 0.12 -8.57 -8.99
C TYR A 47 0.91 -8.22 -10.25
N GLY A 48 1.83 -9.12 -10.63
CA GLY A 48 2.48 -9.08 -11.93
C GLY A 48 3.23 -7.78 -12.23
N GLY A 49 3.96 -7.24 -11.27
CA GLY A 49 4.69 -6.00 -11.47
C GLY A 49 3.84 -4.73 -11.38
N ALA A 50 2.62 -4.81 -10.84
CA ALA A 50 1.77 -3.63 -10.63
C ALA A 50 2.49 -2.55 -9.83
N LYS A 51 2.17 -1.29 -10.12
CA LYS A 51 2.91 -0.12 -9.63
C LYS A 51 1.95 0.98 -9.18
N ASN A 52 2.47 1.89 -8.36
CA ASN A 52 1.80 3.16 -8.13
C ASN A 52 2.72 4.34 -8.44
N HIS A 53 2.09 5.50 -8.63
CA HIS A 53 2.80 6.76 -8.90
C HIS A 53 3.33 7.37 -7.59
N PHE A 54 4.27 8.30 -7.70
CA PHE A 54 4.67 9.12 -6.57
C PHE A 54 3.46 9.77 -5.93
N HIS A 55 3.42 9.75 -4.62
CA HIS A 55 2.35 10.35 -3.83
C HIS A 55 2.84 10.68 -2.42
N THR A 56 2.05 11.49 -1.73
CA THR A 56 2.27 11.82 -0.31
C THR A 56 1.00 11.49 0.48
N HIS A 57 1.18 11.25 1.75
CA HIS A 57 0.08 11.16 2.71
C HIS A 57 0.23 12.23 3.79
N THR A 58 -0.87 12.71 4.35
CA THR A 58 -0.82 13.68 5.44
C THR A 58 -0.48 13.03 6.79
N SER A 59 -0.58 11.71 6.90
CA SER A 59 -0.12 10.95 8.06
C SER A 59 1.13 10.15 7.73
N ASP A 60 1.81 9.65 8.76
CA ASP A 60 2.80 8.59 8.60
C ASP A 60 2.14 7.35 7.98
N GLN A 61 2.92 6.57 7.25
CA GLN A 61 2.51 5.28 6.72
C GLN A 61 3.52 4.22 7.12
N ILE A 62 3.02 3.06 7.53
CA ILE A 62 3.83 1.85 7.69
C ILE A 62 3.40 0.85 6.64
N LEU A 63 4.38 0.29 5.92
CA LEU A 63 4.18 -0.82 5.00
C LEU A 63 4.87 -2.04 5.59
N PHE A 64 4.11 -3.13 5.73
CA PHE A 64 4.67 -4.42 6.18
C PHE A 64 4.45 -5.46 5.08
N ALA A 65 5.53 -5.93 4.49
CA ALA A 65 5.47 -6.91 3.40
C ALA A 65 5.08 -8.28 3.92
N THR A 66 4.08 -8.91 3.29
CA THR A 66 3.60 -10.24 3.68
C THR A 66 3.91 -11.31 2.65
N HIS A 67 4.11 -10.95 1.38
CA HIS A 67 4.33 -11.91 0.30
C HIS A 67 5.03 -11.24 -0.87
N GLY A 68 5.94 -11.96 -1.50
CA GLY A 68 6.55 -11.58 -2.76
C GLY A 68 7.71 -10.61 -2.61
N VAL A 69 7.99 -9.89 -3.69
CA VAL A 69 9.11 -8.96 -3.80
C VAL A 69 8.61 -7.62 -4.33
N GLY A 70 8.92 -6.57 -3.61
CA GLY A 70 8.57 -5.21 -4.00
C GLY A 70 9.73 -4.24 -3.85
N ILE A 71 9.48 -3.00 -4.25
CA ILE A 71 10.43 -1.89 -4.10
C ILE A 71 9.65 -0.72 -3.51
N VAL A 72 10.24 -0.07 -2.51
CA VAL A 72 9.77 1.21 -2.00
C VAL A 72 10.81 2.27 -2.32
N ALA A 73 10.38 3.44 -2.75
CA ALA A 73 11.30 4.50 -3.16
C ALA A 73 10.80 5.87 -2.71
N ASN A 74 11.76 6.75 -2.48
CA ASN A 74 11.54 8.19 -2.43
C ASN A 74 12.32 8.84 -3.58
N GLU A 75 12.52 10.16 -3.54
CA GLU A 75 13.20 10.86 -4.62
C GLU A 75 14.71 10.62 -4.65
N SER A 76 15.29 10.02 -3.60
CA SER A 76 16.74 9.81 -3.48
C SER A 76 17.17 8.35 -3.49
N GLU A 77 16.29 7.40 -3.21
CA GLU A 77 16.67 5.98 -3.13
C GLU A 77 15.52 5.04 -3.47
N GLU A 78 15.89 3.83 -3.87
CA GLU A 78 15.01 2.69 -4.05
C GLU A 78 15.49 1.54 -3.17
N VAL A 79 14.59 0.90 -2.44
CA VAL A 79 14.93 -0.19 -1.52
C VAL A 79 14.04 -1.38 -1.79
N GLU A 80 14.64 -2.56 -2.00
CA GLU A 80 13.90 -3.80 -2.14
C GLU A 80 13.25 -4.21 -0.82
N MET A 81 12.02 -4.70 -0.90
CA MET A 81 11.29 -5.27 0.24
C MET A 81 10.95 -6.72 -0.04
N ASN A 82 11.22 -7.56 0.94
CA ASN A 82 10.81 -8.97 0.95
C ASN A 82 9.85 -9.23 2.10
N ALA A 83 9.15 -10.37 2.08
CA ALA A 83 8.20 -10.72 3.14
C ALA A 83 8.86 -10.59 4.52
N GLY A 84 8.20 -9.89 5.44
CA GLY A 84 8.68 -9.60 6.78
C GLY A 84 9.37 -8.24 6.94
N ASP A 85 9.71 -7.57 5.83
CA ASP A 85 10.31 -6.24 5.90
C ASP A 85 9.26 -5.17 6.17
N THR A 86 9.69 -4.12 6.86
CA THR A 86 8.84 -2.99 7.23
C THR A 86 9.44 -1.69 6.70
N ALA A 87 8.63 -0.89 6.03
CA ALA A 87 9.00 0.47 5.63
C ALA A 87 8.22 1.48 6.47
N PHE A 88 8.93 2.47 7.02
CA PHE A 88 8.31 3.61 7.66
C PHE A 88 8.45 4.83 6.75
N ILE A 89 7.31 5.44 6.41
CA ILE A 89 7.25 6.59 5.52
C ILE A 89 6.65 7.76 6.32
N PRO A 90 7.47 8.78 6.65
CA PRO A 90 6.96 9.94 7.39
C PRO A 90 5.89 10.69 6.61
N ALA A 91 5.00 11.34 7.32
CA ALA A 91 4.00 12.24 6.74
C ALA A 91 4.67 13.24 5.78
N GLY A 92 4.10 13.41 4.59
CA GLY A 92 4.58 14.35 3.59
C GLY A 92 5.74 13.87 2.72
N GLU A 93 6.32 12.70 2.98
CA GLU A 93 7.39 12.18 2.13
C GLU A 93 6.83 11.64 0.81
N LYS A 94 7.35 12.19 -0.29
CA LYS A 94 6.99 11.77 -1.63
C LYS A 94 7.63 10.41 -1.92
N HIS A 95 6.80 9.43 -2.22
CA HIS A 95 7.24 8.03 -2.37
C HIS A 95 6.35 7.26 -3.33
N TRP A 96 6.85 6.09 -3.75
CA TRP A 96 6.03 5.06 -4.39
C TRP A 96 6.44 3.69 -3.86
N HIS A 97 5.56 2.72 -4.02
CA HIS A 97 5.83 1.30 -3.75
C HIS A 97 5.21 0.46 -4.86
N VAL A 98 5.93 -0.56 -5.30
CA VAL A 98 5.60 -1.35 -6.49
C VAL A 98 5.95 -2.80 -6.26
N ALA A 99 5.28 -3.70 -7.00
CA ALA A 99 5.79 -5.06 -7.16
C ALA A 99 7.00 -5.01 -8.11
N SER A 100 8.03 -5.79 -7.81
CA SER A 100 9.16 -5.95 -8.73
C SER A 100 8.67 -6.58 -10.03
N ASP A 101 9.34 -6.30 -11.15
CA ASP A 101 8.97 -6.85 -12.46
C ASP A 101 8.89 -8.37 -12.41
N GLY A 102 7.77 -8.92 -12.87
CA GLY A 102 7.54 -10.36 -12.89
C GLY A 102 7.18 -10.97 -11.54
N HIS A 103 7.00 -10.15 -10.49
CA HIS A 103 6.64 -10.59 -9.14
C HIS A 103 5.30 -10.05 -8.70
N ASP A 104 4.72 -10.73 -7.72
CA ASP A 104 3.65 -10.20 -6.89
C ASP A 104 4.25 -9.58 -5.65
N PHE A 105 3.55 -8.61 -5.06
CA PHE A 105 3.96 -7.99 -3.81
C PHE A 105 2.73 -7.63 -2.99
N PHE A 106 2.57 -8.31 -1.85
CA PHE A 106 1.45 -8.05 -0.94
C PHE A 106 1.99 -7.42 0.34
N HIS A 107 1.33 -6.37 0.79
CA HIS A 107 1.77 -5.64 1.98
C HIS A 107 0.59 -5.05 2.72
N ILE A 108 0.77 -4.92 4.03
CA ILE A 108 -0.14 -4.17 4.88
C ILE A 108 0.21 -2.69 4.76
N SER A 109 -0.81 -1.87 4.58
CA SER A 109 -0.71 -0.40 4.67
C SER A 109 -1.43 0.06 5.92
N LEU A 110 -0.71 0.74 6.81
CA LEU A 110 -1.24 1.31 8.04
C LEU A 110 -1.09 2.83 7.96
N THR A 111 -2.22 3.53 8.03
CA THR A 111 -2.28 4.99 8.06
C THR A 111 -3.32 5.44 9.10
N ARG A 112 -3.38 6.75 9.38
CA ARG A 112 -4.50 7.31 10.15
C ARG A 112 -5.74 7.45 9.25
N PRO A 113 -6.97 7.32 9.81
CA PRO A 113 -8.19 7.46 9.02
C PRO A 113 -8.39 8.83 8.38
N ASP A 114 -7.83 9.89 8.96
CA ASP A 114 -7.90 11.25 8.45
C ASP A 114 -6.79 11.57 7.42
N SER A 115 -5.98 10.58 7.05
CA SER A 115 -4.91 10.76 6.08
C SER A 115 -5.48 11.06 4.69
N GLU A 116 -4.93 12.08 4.06
CA GLU A 116 -5.25 12.45 2.68
C GLU A 116 -4.05 12.17 1.79
N THR A 117 -4.33 11.76 0.54
CA THR A 117 -3.29 11.39 -0.43
C THR A 117 -3.25 12.42 -1.55
N GLU A 118 -2.06 12.91 -1.87
CA GLU A 118 -1.80 13.74 -3.04
C GLU A 118 -0.95 12.94 -4.03
N MET A 119 -1.40 12.84 -5.28
CA MET A 119 -0.69 12.12 -6.34
C MET A 119 0.11 13.07 -7.21
N PHE A 120 1.26 12.57 -7.70
CA PHE A 120 2.13 13.29 -8.63
C PHE A 120 2.23 12.47 -9.91
N LEU A 121 1.26 12.67 -10.81
CA LEU A 121 1.20 11.92 -12.05
C LEU A 121 2.26 12.43 -13.03
N PRO A 122 2.79 11.57 -13.92
CA PRO A 122 3.70 11.99 -14.97
C PRO A 122 3.00 12.98 -15.91
N GLU A 123 3.74 13.93 -16.40
CA GLU A 123 3.27 14.90 -17.40
C GLU A 123 3.13 14.26 -18.77
#